data_e6f367c4c2c657ec9b8b0b913a07f4d4
#
_entry.id   e6f367c4c2c657ec9b8b0b913a07f4d4
#
_cell.length_a   1.000
_cell.length_b   1.000
_cell.length_c   1.000
_cell.angle_alpha   90.00
_cell.angle_beta   90.00
_cell.angle_gamma   90.00
#
_symmetry.space_group_name_H-M   'P 1'
#
loop_
_entity.id
_entity.type
_entity.pdbx_description
1 polymer ?
#
loop_
_entity_poly.entity_id
_entity_poly.type
_entity_poly.pdbx_seq_one_letter_code
_entity_poly.pdbx_strand_id
1 'polypeptide(L)'
;MLNEIMPLYILTTGGTIEKVYDEFEGSLENRDTVVKNKILQRLRLPYTEITVKALMSKDSLFMDDKDRELILNAIKEHEQNKHPIILLHGTDTLDCTAKYCFETHPGISVPVVFTGAMKPLGFDDSDASQNVIEAIFAARILSPGYYATFHGKLFKIPNIRKNKSRGTFEEIK
;
A
#
# COMPACT_ATOMS: atom_id res chain seq x y z
N MET A 1 -15.76 -23.95 5.95
CA MET A 1 -14.92 -22.78 5.62
C MET A 1 -14.88 -22.42 4.11
N LEU A 2 -15.84 -22.86 3.31
CA LEU A 2 -15.72 -22.76 1.85
C LEU A 2 -16.35 -21.50 1.22
N ASN A 3 -16.99 -20.59 1.99
CA ASN A 3 -17.62 -19.36 1.46
C ASN A 3 -17.53 -18.17 2.43
N GLU A 4 -16.52 -18.14 3.29
CA GLU A 4 -16.36 -17.06 4.24
C GLU A 4 -15.78 -15.82 3.53
N ILE A 5 -16.53 -14.71 3.59
CA ILE A 5 -16.07 -13.42 3.08
C ILE A 5 -14.99 -12.90 4.04
N MET A 6 -13.81 -12.59 3.52
CA MET A 6 -12.70 -12.06 4.30
C MET A 6 -12.67 -10.54 4.19
N PRO A 7 -12.91 -9.82 5.28
CA PRO A 7 -12.70 -8.37 5.31
C PRO A 7 -11.21 -8.02 5.17
N LEU A 8 -10.93 -6.91 4.47
CA LEU A 8 -9.59 -6.41 4.22
C LEU A 8 -9.62 -4.88 4.19
N TYR A 9 -8.66 -4.25 4.85
CA TYR A 9 -8.52 -2.80 4.84
C TYR A 9 -7.44 -2.36 3.85
N ILE A 10 -7.74 -1.34 3.06
CA ILE A 10 -6.76 -0.61 2.25
C ILE A 10 -6.68 0.82 2.80
N LEU A 11 -5.53 1.16 3.35
CA LEU A 11 -5.21 2.50 3.81
C LEU A 11 -4.41 3.22 2.73
N THR A 12 -4.80 4.43 2.34
CA THR A 12 -4.08 5.19 1.32
C THR A 12 -3.44 6.43 1.92
N THR A 13 -2.26 6.79 1.41
CA THR A 13 -1.49 7.93 1.90
C THR A 13 -1.12 8.92 0.80
N GLY A 14 -1.64 8.73 -0.42
CA GLY A 14 -1.23 9.46 -1.60
C GLY A 14 -0.07 8.76 -2.34
N GLY A 15 0.82 9.54 -2.91
CA GLY A 15 1.94 9.05 -3.71
C GLY A 15 1.59 8.80 -5.16
N THR A 16 2.54 8.26 -5.92
CA THR A 16 2.43 8.11 -7.38
C THR A 16 1.18 7.34 -7.83
N ILE A 17 0.76 6.34 -7.08
CA ILE A 17 -0.39 5.49 -7.42
C ILE A 17 -1.71 6.29 -7.51
N GLU A 18 -1.86 7.35 -6.70
CA GLU A 18 -3.05 8.19 -6.65
C GLU A 18 -2.92 9.49 -7.45
N LYS A 19 -1.79 9.71 -8.12
CA LYS A 19 -1.60 10.89 -8.97
C LYS A 19 -2.47 10.82 -10.23
N VAL A 20 -3.19 11.89 -10.49
CA VAL A 20 -4.00 12.11 -11.70
C VAL A 20 -3.48 13.37 -12.38
N TYR A 21 -3.42 13.34 -13.70
CA TYR A 21 -3.06 14.53 -14.49
C TYR A 21 -4.18 15.57 -14.39
N ASP A 22 -3.83 16.76 -13.94
CA ASP A 22 -4.69 17.90 -13.94
C ASP A 22 -4.42 18.73 -15.20
N GLU A 23 -5.40 18.75 -16.10
CA GLU A 23 -5.28 19.43 -17.40
C GLU A 23 -5.24 20.95 -17.23
N PHE A 24 -5.80 21.48 -16.16
CA PHE A 24 -5.84 22.92 -15.90
C PHE A 24 -4.49 23.43 -15.40
N GLU A 25 -3.88 22.72 -14.44
CA GLU A 25 -2.58 23.09 -13.85
C GLU A 25 -1.40 22.48 -14.63
N GLY A 26 -1.64 21.55 -15.55
CA GLY A 26 -0.59 20.85 -16.30
C GLY A 26 0.32 19.99 -15.43
N SER A 27 -0.15 19.54 -14.27
CA SER A 27 0.62 18.83 -13.26
C SER A 27 -0.01 17.49 -12.87
N LEU A 28 0.76 16.65 -12.17
CA LEU A 28 0.27 15.42 -11.55
C LEU A 28 -0.05 15.69 -10.08
N GLU A 29 -1.34 15.57 -9.73
CA GLU A 29 -1.82 15.80 -8.37
C GLU A 29 -2.37 14.53 -7.72
N ASN A 30 -2.21 14.41 -6.40
CA ASN A 30 -2.84 13.34 -5.62
C ASN A 30 -4.34 13.63 -5.49
N ARG A 31 -5.18 12.63 -5.85
CA ARG A 31 -6.63 12.69 -5.66
C ARG A 31 -7.12 11.42 -4.99
N ASP A 32 -7.91 11.58 -3.94
CA ASP A 32 -8.53 10.48 -3.21
C ASP A 32 -9.43 9.63 -4.12
N THR A 33 -9.53 8.34 -3.82
CA THR A 33 -10.47 7.39 -4.44
C THR A 33 -10.13 6.82 -5.82
N VAL A 34 -9.01 7.22 -6.44
CA VAL A 34 -8.63 6.71 -7.77
C VAL A 34 -8.47 5.18 -7.77
N VAL A 35 -7.84 4.63 -6.73
CA VAL A 35 -7.65 3.17 -6.57
C VAL A 35 -8.98 2.44 -6.50
N LYS A 36 -9.94 2.93 -5.71
CA LYS A 36 -11.28 2.34 -5.59
C LYS A 36 -11.97 2.28 -6.95
N ASN A 37 -12.00 3.37 -7.68
CA ASN A 37 -12.77 3.49 -8.92
C ASN A 37 -12.06 2.83 -10.12
N LYS A 38 -10.75 2.87 -10.20
CA LYS A 38 -10.01 2.39 -11.38
C LYS A 38 -9.47 0.96 -11.23
N ILE A 39 -9.21 0.50 -10.01
CA ILE A 39 -8.71 -0.87 -9.78
C ILE A 39 -9.82 -1.73 -9.19
N LEU A 40 -10.26 -1.45 -7.97
CA LEU A 40 -11.08 -2.38 -7.20
C LEU A 40 -12.41 -2.72 -7.87
N GLN A 41 -13.05 -1.76 -8.53
CA GLN A 41 -14.31 -2.01 -9.27
C GLN A 41 -14.16 -2.96 -10.47
N ARG A 42 -12.95 -3.16 -10.97
CA ARG A 42 -12.65 -4.06 -12.10
C ARG A 42 -12.25 -5.46 -11.65
N LEU A 43 -12.01 -5.67 -10.36
CA LEU A 43 -11.62 -6.96 -9.81
C LEU A 43 -12.86 -7.81 -9.50
N ARG A 44 -12.70 -9.12 -9.67
CA ARG A 44 -13.70 -10.12 -9.24
C ARG A 44 -13.20 -10.75 -7.96
N LEU A 45 -13.71 -10.26 -6.83
CA LEU A 45 -13.29 -10.66 -5.50
C LEU A 45 -14.51 -11.12 -4.65
N PRO A 46 -15.21 -12.21 -5.07
CA PRO A 46 -16.47 -12.62 -4.42
C PRO A 46 -16.28 -13.06 -2.96
N TYR A 47 -15.04 -13.34 -2.54
CA TYR A 47 -14.70 -13.79 -1.18
C TYR A 47 -13.92 -12.74 -0.39
N THR A 48 -13.95 -11.48 -0.81
CA THR A 48 -13.20 -10.41 -0.14
C THR A 48 -14.05 -9.15 -0.06
N GLU A 49 -14.22 -8.62 1.13
CA GLU A 49 -14.84 -7.33 1.38
C GLU A 49 -13.75 -6.29 1.64
N ILE A 50 -13.64 -5.29 0.78
CA ILE A 50 -12.57 -4.29 0.87
C ILE A 50 -13.14 -2.96 1.36
N THR A 51 -12.59 -2.49 2.49
CA THR A 51 -12.81 -1.14 2.99
C THR A 51 -11.59 -0.28 2.67
N VAL A 52 -11.80 0.82 1.94
CA VAL A 52 -10.73 1.79 1.63
C VAL A 52 -10.88 3.01 2.52
N LYS A 53 -9.80 3.40 3.20
CA LYS A 53 -9.73 4.61 4.05
C LYS A 53 -8.53 5.46 3.64
N ALA A 54 -8.79 6.68 3.21
CA ALA A 54 -7.73 7.66 2.96
C ALA A 54 -7.26 8.24 4.31
N LEU A 55 -5.96 8.16 4.56
CA LEU A 55 -5.32 8.74 5.74
C LEU A 55 -4.81 10.15 5.44
N MET A 56 -4.21 10.32 4.29
CA MET A 56 -3.67 11.58 3.78
C MET A 56 -3.53 11.51 2.27
N SER A 57 -3.26 12.65 1.64
CA SER A 57 -2.94 12.76 0.21
C SER A 57 -1.61 13.51 0.06
N LYS A 58 -0.49 12.80 0.35
CA LYS A 58 0.84 13.43 0.45
C LYS A 58 1.86 12.71 -0.42
N ASP A 59 2.75 13.46 -1.05
CA ASP A 59 3.93 12.87 -1.68
C ASP A 59 4.87 12.38 -0.57
N SER A 60 5.32 11.12 -0.70
CA SER A 60 6.13 10.48 0.33
C SER A 60 7.48 11.15 0.58
N LEU A 61 8.01 11.90 -0.39
CA LEU A 61 9.21 12.71 -0.21
C LEU A 61 9.06 13.81 0.85
N PHE A 62 7.83 14.26 1.09
CA PHE A 62 7.52 15.29 2.08
C PHE A 62 6.98 14.72 3.40
N MET A 63 6.92 13.40 3.54
CA MET A 63 6.48 12.76 4.79
C MET A 63 7.54 12.88 5.88
N ASP A 64 7.09 13.31 7.04
CA ASP A 64 7.89 13.39 8.28
C ASP A 64 7.50 12.29 9.28
N ASP A 65 8.06 12.35 10.48
CA ASP A 65 7.80 11.34 11.51
C ASP A 65 6.37 11.42 12.07
N LYS A 66 5.71 12.59 12.03
CA LYS A 66 4.31 12.73 12.42
C LYS A 66 3.37 12.03 11.44
N ASP A 67 3.69 12.09 10.14
CA ASP A 67 2.94 11.35 9.13
C ASP A 67 3.09 9.83 9.35
N ARG A 68 4.31 9.36 9.67
CA ARG A 68 4.56 7.94 9.96
C ARG A 68 3.88 7.47 11.23
N GLU A 69 3.84 8.31 12.25
CA GLU A 69 3.08 8.06 13.48
C GLU A 69 1.58 7.96 13.21
N LEU A 70 1.03 8.86 12.39
CA LEU A 70 -0.38 8.82 11.97
C LEU A 70 -0.70 7.51 11.23
N ILE A 71 0.18 7.10 10.31
CA ILE A 71 0.04 5.81 9.59
C ILE A 71 0.06 4.64 10.58
N LEU A 72 1.03 4.60 11.49
CA LEU A 72 1.14 3.54 12.49
C LEU A 72 -0.09 3.49 13.41
N ASN A 73 -0.59 4.63 13.83
CA ASN A 73 -1.79 4.69 14.68
C ASN A 73 -3.02 4.16 13.94
N ALA A 74 -3.16 4.46 12.64
CA ALA A 74 -4.22 3.89 11.82
C ALA A 74 -4.06 2.37 11.65
N ILE A 75 -2.84 1.86 11.48
CA ILE A 75 -2.57 0.41 11.45
C ILE A 75 -3.01 -0.23 12.78
N LYS A 76 -2.62 0.32 13.93
CA LYS A 76 -3.01 -0.19 15.26
C LYS A 76 -4.52 -0.16 15.49
N GLU A 77 -5.21 0.89 15.03
CA GLU A 77 -6.68 0.99 15.09
C GLU A 77 -7.33 -0.17 14.31
N HIS A 78 -6.89 -0.41 13.09
CA HIS A 78 -7.48 -1.45 12.21
C HIS A 78 -7.03 -2.86 12.58
N GLU A 79 -5.86 -3.03 13.20
CA GLU A 79 -5.38 -4.30 13.75
C GLU A 79 -6.36 -4.92 14.74
N GLN A 80 -7.07 -4.10 15.52
CA GLN A 80 -8.05 -4.56 16.50
C GLN A 80 -9.19 -5.37 15.87
N ASN A 81 -9.49 -5.15 14.61
CA ASN A 81 -10.49 -5.91 13.87
C ASN A 81 -10.01 -7.30 13.42
N LYS A 82 -8.72 -7.61 13.63
CA LYS A 82 -8.10 -8.90 13.24
C LYS A 82 -8.16 -9.19 11.73
N HIS A 83 -8.20 -8.16 10.90
CA HIS A 83 -8.22 -8.27 9.45
C HIS A 83 -6.92 -7.77 8.82
N PRO A 84 -6.50 -8.35 7.70
CA PRO A 84 -5.32 -7.89 6.96
C PRO A 84 -5.42 -6.43 6.56
N ILE A 85 -4.27 -5.76 6.50
CA ILE A 85 -4.16 -4.35 6.14
C ILE A 85 -3.21 -4.22 4.94
N ILE A 86 -3.64 -3.49 3.93
CA ILE A 86 -2.77 -3.04 2.83
C ILE A 86 -2.55 -1.55 3.02
N LEU A 87 -1.30 -1.10 2.91
CA LEU A 87 -0.94 0.30 2.92
C LEU A 87 -0.43 0.71 1.54
N LEU A 88 -1.19 1.59 0.86
CA LEU A 88 -0.74 2.22 -0.38
C LEU A 88 0.05 3.47 -0.04
N HIS A 89 1.31 3.50 -0.47
CA HIS A 89 2.29 4.51 -0.08
C HIS A 89 3.15 4.95 -1.27
N GLY A 90 3.60 6.18 -1.25
CA GLY A 90 4.57 6.67 -2.23
C GLY A 90 5.89 5.89 -2.15
N THR A 91 6.43 5.50 -3.31
CA THR A 91 7.58 4.57 -3.38
C THR A 91 8.90 5.15 -2.90
N ASP A 92 9.03 6.48 -2.79
CA ASP A 92 10.32 7.11 -2.47
C ASP A 92 10.75 6.93 -1.01
N THR A 93 9.79 6.81 -0.08
CA THR A 93 10.07 6.58 1.36
C THR A 93 9.23 5.46 1.96
N LEU A 94 8.69 4.57 1.13
CA LEU A 94 7.93 3.41 1.60
C LEU A 94 8.76 2.52 2.54
N ASP A 95 10.01 2.26 2.20
CA ASP A 95 10.95 1.50 3.02
C ASP A 95 11.19 2.15 4.39
N CYS A 96 11.32 3.48 4.44
CA CYS A 96 11.46 4.23 5.70
C CYS A 96 10.20 4.08 6.57
N THR A 97 9.01 4.25 5.99
CA THR A 97 7.74 4.12 6.72
C THR A 97 7.50 2.69 7.19
N ALA A 98 7.76 1.71 6.33
CA ALA A 98 7.61 0.30 6.67
C ALA A 98 8.57 -0.12 7.80
N LYS A 99 9.83 0.34 7.75
CA LYS A 99 10.81 0.12 8.80
C LYS A 99 10.37 0.78 10.12
N TYR A 100 9.90 2.03 10.08
CA TYR A 100 9.38 2.73 11.25
C TYR A 100 8.25 1.95 11.93
N CYS A 101 7.28 1.47 11.16
CA CYS A 101 6.17 0.66 11.70
C CYS A 101 6.67 -0.63 12.34
N PHE A 102 7.59 -1.34 11.68
CA PHE A 102 8.18 -2.57 12.17
C PHE A 102 8.95 -2.37 13.49
N GLU A 103 9.79 -1.33 13.57
CA GLU A 103 10.62 -1.07 14.77
C GLU A 103 9.78 -0.56 15.95
N THR A 104 8.73 0.24 15.67
CA THR A 104 7.90 0.85 16.73
C THR A 104 6.80 -0.10 17.23
N HIS A 105 6.31 -1.01 16.38
CA HIS A 105 5.26 -1.98 16.73
C HIS A 105 5.56 -3.36 16.15
N PRO A 106 6.60 -4.07 16.63
CA PRO A 106 7.04 -5.34 16.04
C PRO A 106 6.06 -6.50 16.26
N GLY A 107 5.17 -6.38 17.24
CA GLY A 107 4.20 -7.42 17.63
C GLY A 107 2.87 -7.35 16.90
N ILE A 108 2.83 -6.84 15.67
CA ILE A 108 1.58 -6.77 14.88
C ILE A 108 0.90 -8.14 14.77
N SER A 109 -0.41 -8.19 15.01
CA SER A 109 -1.20 -9.44 15.06
C SER A 109 -1.92 -9.79 13.75
N VAL A 110 -1.73 -8.99 12.72
CA VAL A 110 -2.30 -9.19 11.37
C VAL A 110 -1.22 -8.97 10.30
N PRO A 111 -1.39 -9.49 9.07
CA PRO A 111 -0.53 -9.11 7.96
C PRO A 111 -0.74 -7.64 7.60
N VAL A 112 0.35 -6.89 7.49
CA VAL A 112 0.40 -5.53 6.93
C VAL A 112 1.26 -5.56 5.69
N VAL A 113 0.67 -5.27 4.53
CA VAL A 113 1.35 -5.33 3.23
C VAL A 113 1.46 -3.93 2.64
N PHE A 114 2.67 -3.43 2.54
CA PHE A 114 2.97 -2.17 1.87
C PHE A 114 3.07 -2.38 0.37
N THR A 115 2.50 -1.46 -0.40
CA THR A 115 2.65 -1.40 -1.85
C THR A 115 2.41 0.01 -2.38
N GLY A 116 2.55 0.20 -3.67
CA GLY A 116 2.37 1.47 -4.34
C GLY A 116 2.55 1.29 -5.83
N ALA A 117 2.90 2.35 -6.55
CA ALA A 117 3.21 2.27 -7.97
C ALA A 117 4.39 3.16 -8.33
N MET A 118 5.22 2.70 -9.27
CA MET A 118 6.28 3.49 -9.87
C MET A 118 5.71 4.47 -10.89
N LYS A 119 4.57 4.12 -11.50
CA LYS A 119 3.88 4.93 -12.50
C LYS A 119 2.43 5.19 -12.10
N PRO A 120 1.91 6.42 -12.28
CA PRO A 120 0.53 6.76 -11.92
C PRO A 120 -0.49 5.84 -12.56
N LEU A 121 -1.58 5.55 -11.86
CA LEU A 121 -2.65 4.67 -12.32
C LEU A 121 -3.37 5.16 -13.59
N GLY A 122 -3.25 6.44 -13.94
CA GLY A 122 -3.82 7.00 -15.17
C GLY A 122 -3.09 6.60 -16.46
N PHE A 123 -1.93 5.96 -16.39
CA PHE A 123 -1.15 5.54 -17.55
C PHE A 123 -1.46 4.08 -17.91
N ASP A 124 -1.53 3.77 -19.21
CA ASP A 124 -1.88 2.42 -19.68
C ASP A 124 -0.87 1.35 -19.25
N ASP A 125 0.40 1.73 -19.12
CA ASP A 125 1.51 0.88 -18.68
C ASP A 125 1.83 1.02 -17.19
N SER A 126 0.87 1.46 -16.38
CA SER A 126 1.02 1.55 -14.92
C SER A 126 1.14 0.18 -14.26
N ASP A 127 2.06 0.07 -13.33
CA ASP A 127 2.25 -1.10 -12.46
C ASP A 127 1.25 -1.16 -11.28
N ALA A 128 0.40 -0.14 -11.13
CA ALA A 128 -0.50 0.00 -9.99
C ALA A 128 -1.47 -1.16 -9.81
N SER A 129 -2.14 -1.57 -10.89
CA SER A 129 -3.12 -2.67 -10.82
C SER A 129 -2.48 -3.99 -10.45
N GLN A 130 -1.30 -4.28 -11.02
CA GLN A 130 -0.51 -5.46 -10.69
C GLN A 130 -0.15 -5.46 -9.20
N ASN A 131 0.47 -4.40 -8.71
CA ASN A 131 0.96 -4.32 -7.33
C ASN A 131 -0.18 -4.40 -6.31
N VAL A 132 -1.35 -3.79 -6.58
CA VAL A 132 -2.53 -3.87 -5.70
C VAL A 132 -3.09 -5.29 -5.67
N ILE A 133 -3.19 -5.99 -6.80
CA ILE A 133 -3.66 -7.38 -6.87
C ILE A 133 -2.71 -8.31 -6.10
N GLU A 134 -1.40 -8.15 -6.28
CA GLU A 134 -0.38 -8.89 -5.54
C GLU A 134 -0.51 -8.67 -4.03
N ALA A 135 -0.70 -7.42 -3.59
CA ALA A 135 -0.89 -7.09 -2.19
C ALA A 135 -2.17 -7.70 -1.61
N ILE A 136 -3.28 -7.67 -2.34
CA ILE A 136 -4.55 -8.30 -1.91
C ILE A 136 -4.36 -9.81 -1.74
N PHE A 137 -3.73 -10.47 -2.69
CA PHE A 137 -3.47 -11.90 -2.60
C PHE A 137 -2.53 -12.24 -1.44
N ALA A 138 -1.41 -11.52 -1.32
CA ALA A 138 -0.44 -11.71 -0.24
C ALA A 138 -1.06 -11.51 1.15
N ALA A 139 -1.83 -10.45 1.34
CA ALA A 139 -2.47 -10.13 2.61
C ALA A 139 -3.41 -11.25 3.12
N ARG A 140 -3.99 -12.06 2.20
CA ARG A 140 -4.89 -13.18 2.53
C ARG A 140 -4.19 -14.44 3.01
N ILE A 141 -2.92 -14.62 2.65
CA ILE A 141 -2.19 -15.89 2.88
C ILE A 141 -1.02 -15.74 3.84
N LEU A 142 -0.61 -14.52 4.14
CA LEU A 142 0.53 -14.26 5.02
C LEU A 142 0.15 -14.39 6.50
N SER A 143 1.11 -14.83 7.29
CA SER A 143 1.04 -14.75 8.75
C SER A 143 1.18 -13.30 9.23
N PRO A 144 0.79 -12.98 10.48
CA PRO A 144 1.02 -11.66 11.05
C PRO A 144 2.45 -11.17 10.87
N GLY A 145 2.60 -9.90 10.49
CA GLY A 145 3.90 -9.28 10.22
C GLY A 145 3.81 -8.15 9.20
N TYR A 146 4.95 -7.54 8.95
CA TYR A 146 5.09 -6.45 7.96
C TYR A 146 5.79 -6.95 6.70
N TYR A 147 5.21 -6.65 5.57
CA TYR A 147 5.63 -7.10 4.25
C TYR A 147 5.51 -5.98 3.21
N ALA A 148 6.13 -6.17 2.06
CA ALA A 148 5.87 -5.36 0.88
C ALA A 148 5.75 -6.26 -0.35
N THR A 149 4.95 -5.84 -1.34
CA THR A 149 4.83 -6.52 -2.63
C THR A 149 5.07 -5.54 -3.76
N PHE A 150 5.97 -5.91 -4.69
CA PHE A 150 6.21 -5.17 -5.91
C PHE A 150 6.65 -6.10 -7.03
N HIS A 151 6.02 -5.99 -8.18
CA HIS A 151 6.45 -6.60 -9.44
C HIS A 151 6.71 -8.11 -9.32
N GLY A 152 5.76 -8.84 -8.73
CA GLY A 152 5.82 -10.30 -8.58
C GLY A 152 6.70 -10.78 -7.42
N LYS A 153 7.20 -9.88 -6.57
CA LYS A 153 8.06 -10.25 -5.45
C LYS A 153 7.48 -9.82 -4.10
N LEU A 154 7.51 -10.74 -3.14
CA LEU A 154 7.21 -10.50 -1.74
C LEU A 154 8.51 -10.21 -0.99
N PHE A 155 8.48 -9.17 -0.17
CA PHE A 155 9.58 -8.75 0.71
C PHE A 155 9.12 -8.79 2.16
N LYS A 156 10.01 -9.19 3.05
CA LYS A 156 9.81 -9.09 4.49
C LYS A 156 10.50 -7.83 5.02
N ILE A 157 9.75 -7.00 5.75
CA ILE A 157 10.30 -5.79 6.37
C ILE A 157 11.18 -6.20 7.58
N PRO A 158 12.30 -5.49 7.85
CA PRO A 158 12.64 -4.15 7.33
C PRO A 158 13.62 -4.15 6.14
N ASN A 159 14.04 -5.28 5.65
CA ASN A 159 15.21 -5.43 4.77
C ASN A 159 14.89 -5.15 3.29
N ILE A 160 14.34 -3.99 2.97
CA ILE A 160 14.07 -3.56 1.60
C ILE A 160 14.60 -2.14 1.35
N ARG A 161 14.88 -1.85 0.08
CA ARG A 161 15.13 -0.50 -0.40
C ARG A 161 14.63 -0.32 -1.84
N LYS A 162 14.33 0.91 -2.21
CA LYS A 162 14.00 1.27 -3.59
C LYS A 162 15.26 1.22 -4.46
N ASN A 163 15.22 0.42 -5.53
CA ASN A 163 16.24 0.43 -6.59
C ASN A 163 15.75 1.33 -7.73
N LYS A 164 16.24 2.58 -7.76
CA LYS A 164 15.82 3.58 -8.74
C LYS A 164 16.19 3.20 -10.18
N SER A 165 17.33 2.56 -10.39
CA SER A 165 17.81 2.18 -11.72
C SER A 165 16.98 1.04 -12.34
N ARG A 166 16.41 0.17 -11.51
CA ARG A 166 15.53 -0.92 -11.93
C ARG A 166 14.04 -0.58 -11.84
N GLY A 167 13.69 0.57 -11.28
CA GLY A 167 12.28 0.96 -11.07
C GLY A 167 11.49 -0.02 -10.22
N THR A 168 12.11 -0.58 -9.18
CA THR A 168 11.48 -1.58 -8.29
C THR A 168 12.10 -1.54 -6.89
N PHE A 169 11.71 -2.48 -6.03
CA PHE A 169 12.35 -2.72 -4.74
C PHE A 169 13.29 -3.94 -4.79
N GLU A 170 14.27 -3.96 -3.90
CA GLU A 170 15.20 -5.08 -3.71
C GLU A 170 15.44 -5.35 -2.23
N GLU A 171 15.82 -6.58 -1.91
CA GLU A 171 16.26 -6.94 -0.57
C GLU A 171 17.67 -6.39 -0.29
N ILE A 172 17.86 -5.91 0.93
CA ILE A 172 19.18 -5.59 1.48
C ILE A 172 19.57 -6.65 2.50
N LYS A 173 20.84 -7.04 2.44
CA LYS A 173 21.43 -8.01 3.37
C LYS A 173 21.79 -7.36 4.70
#